data_1320d0d45bf67331a58df99a4e850e04
#
_entry.id   1320d0d45bf67331a58df99a4e850e04
#
_cell.length_a   1.000
_cell.length_b   1.000
_cell.length_c   1.000
_cell.angle_alpha   90.00
_cell.angle_beta   90.00
_cell.angle_gamma   90.00
#
_symmetry.space_group_name_H-M   'P 1'
#
loop_
_entity.id
_entity.type
_entity.pdbx_description
1 polymer ?
#
loop_
_entity_poly.entity_id
_entity_poly.type
_entity_poly.pdbx_seq_one_letter_code
_entity_poly.pdbx_strand_id
1 'polypeptide(L)'
;MKILGAEMFAAAARSEQFPACDLPEVAFLGRSNVGKSSLLNRLAQRRKLARTSGTPGKTRLVHWYAVRREEGELCFVDLPGYGWARVSRSDRARWRTLIESYLEGRATLRGAVLLQDVRRDPSEDEELLIAWLAERGIPVVLAVTKSDKLSRVQRAQRAQEICDALDLPRESMVVTSAEKGTGIEELWRLVDALLAG
;
A
#
# COMPACT_ATOMS: atom_id res chain seq x y z
N MET A 1 12.10 16.38 -2.42
CA MET A 1 11.53 15.56 -3.49
C MET A 1 10.40 16.29 -4.19
N LYS A 2 10.38 16.31 -5.50
CA LYS A 2 9.40 17.02 -6.32
C LYS A 2 8.74 16.06 -7.31
N ILE A 3 7.41 16.00 -7.27
CA ILE A 3 6.60 15.22 -8.20
C ILE A 3 6.33 16.06 -9.45
N LEU A 4 6.81 15.58 -10.58
CA LEU A 4 6.64 16.25 -11.89
C LEU A 4 5.30 15.87 -12.51
N GLY A 5 4.84 14.66 -12.34
CA GLY A 5 3.57 14.17 -12.85
C GLY A 5 3.13 12.87 -12.19
N ALA A 6 1.83 12.62 -12.22
CA ALA A 6 1.27 11.31 -11.83
C ALA A 6 -0.06 11.09 -12.54
N GLU A 7 -0.24 9.91 -13.14
CA GLU A 7 -1.44 9.53 -13.86
C GLU A 7 -1.72 8.03 -13.76
N MET A 8 -3.00 7.68 -13.78
CA MET A 8 -3.42 6.29 -13.89
C MET A 8 -3.36 5.88 -15.38
N PHE A 9 -2.64 4.81 -15.68
CA PHE A 9 -2.54 4.35 -17.07
C PHE A 9 -3.15 2.97 -17.30
N ALA A 10 -3.42 2.19 -16.23
CA ALA A 10 -4.06 0.88 -16.37
C ALA A 10 -4.92 0.52 -15.15
N ALA A 11 -5.89 -0.36 -15.40
CA ALA A 11 -6.67 -1.03 -14.36
C ALA A 11 -7.04 -2.44 -14.84
N ALA A 12 -6.95 -3.44 -13.96
CA ALA A 12 -7.20 -4.83 -14.29
C ALA A 12 -8.03 -5.56 -13.24
N ALA A 13 -8.92 -6.42 -13.70
CA ALA A 13 -9.73 -7.32 -12.88
C ALA A 13 -9.20 -8.77 -12.88
N ARG A 14 -8.27 -9.08 -13.80
CA ARG A 14 -7.69 -10.42 -14.00
C ARG A 14 -6.24 -10.29 -14.45
N SER A 15 -5.44 -11.30 -14.19
CA SER A 15 -4.00 -11.34 -14.50
C SER A 15 -3.66 -11.11 -15.97
N GLU A 16 -4.50 -11.62 -16.88
CA GLU A 16 -4.31 -11.48 -18.33
C GLU A 16 -4.42 -10.00 -18.81
N GLN A 17 -4.96 -9.14 -17.97
CA GLN A 17 -5.14 -7.70 -18.24
C GLN A 17 -4.02 -6.84 -17.65
N PHE A 18 -3.03 -7.44 -16.98
CA PHE A 18 -1.94 -6.68 -16.39
C PHE A 18 -1.13 -5.98 -17.50
N PRO A 19 -0.88 -4.68 -17.34
CA PRO A 19 -0.16 -3.94 -18.37
C PRO A 19 1.29 -4.39 -18.45
N ALA A 20 1.86 -4.36 -19.66
CA ALA A 20 3.31 -4.32 -19.80
C ALA A 20 3.83 -3.01 -19.20
N CYS A 21 4.83 -3.09 -18.34
CA CYS A 21 5.43 -1.94 -17.68
C CYS A 21 6.87 -2.26 -17.35
N ASP A 22 7.80 -1.39 -17.78
CA ASP A 22 9.24 -1.51 -17.50
C ASP A 22 9.66 -0.66 -16.29
N LEU A 23 8.75 0.15 -15.75
CA LEU A 23 9.02 0.95 -14.56
C LEU A 23 9.09 0.06 -13.31
N PRO A 24 9.97 0.37 -12.35
CA PRO A 24 9.96 -0.31 -11.07
C PRO A 24 8.61 -0.06 -10.36
N GLU A 25 8.03 -1.12 -9.81
CA GLU A 25 6.71 -1.09 -9.19
C GLU A 25 6.80 -1.22 -7.68
N VAL A 26 5.96 -0.44 -6.97
CA VAL A 26 5.74 -0.57 -5.54
C VAL A 26 4.25 -0.83 -5.30
N ALA A 27 3.94 -1.98 -4.69
CA ALA A 27 2.58 -2.38 -4.38
C ALA A 27 2.06 -1.69 -3.12
N PHE A 28 0.80 -1.27 -3.13
CA PHE A 28 0.11 -0.73 -1.95
C PHE A 28 -1.00 -1.67 -1.51
N LEU A 29 -0.89 -2.19 -0.30
CA LEU A 29 -1.75 -3.18 0.31
C LEU A 29 -2.40 -2.61 1.58
N GLY A 30 -3.55 -3.09 1.94
CA GLY A 30 -4.19 -2.73 3.21
C GLY A 30 -5.69 -2.99 3.20
N ARG A 31 -6.28 -2.98 4.40
CA ARG A 31 -7.72 -3.18 4.57
C ARG A 31 -8.52 -2.07 3.90
N SER A 32 -9.76 -2.39 3.56
CA SER A 32 -10.72 -1.38 3.11
C SER A 32 -10.83 -0.24 4.12
N ASN A 33 -10.82 0.99 3.60
CA ASN A 33 -10.89 2.23 4.40
C ASN A 33 -9.69 2.49 5.33
N VAL A 34 -8.56 1.82 5.13
CA VAL A 34 -7.31 2.09 5.86
C VAL A 34 -6.71 3.47 5.53
N GLY A 35 -7.09 4.06 4.41
CA GLY A 35 -6.58 5.35 3.94
C GLY A 35 -5.66 5.25 2.71
N LYS A 36 -5.64 4.11 2.02
CA LYS A 36 -4.74 3.82 0.91
C LYS A 36 -4.83 4.86 -0.22
N SER A 37 -6.00 5.12 -0.78
CA SER A 37 -6.19 6.12 -1.83
C SER A 37 -5.83 7.55 -1.38
N SER A 38 -6.07 7.88 -0.12
CA SER A 38 -5.66 9.19 0.43
C SER A 38 -4.14 9.31 0.53
N LEU A 39 -3.46 8.24 0.94
CA LEU A 39 -2.00 8.19 1.03
C LEU A 39 -1.37 8.25 -0.36
N LEU A 40 -1.87 7.47 -1.34
CA LEU A 40 -1.43 7.52 -2.73
C LEU A 40 -1.57 8.93 -3.34
N ASN A 41 -2.73 9.57 -3.14
CA ASN A 41 -2.95 10.94 -3.58
C ASN A 41 -1.95 11.92 -2.93
N ARG A 42 -1.64 11.72 -1.66
CA ARG A 42 -0.70 12.58 -0.92
C ARG A 42 0.73 12.38 -1.39
N LEU A 43 1.18 11.14 -1.56
CA LEU A 43 2.49 10.79 -2.12
C LEU A 43 2.67 11.37 -3.51
N ALA A 44 1.71 11.18 -4.39
CA ALA A 44 1.73 11.68 -5.75
C ALA A 44 1.48 13.19 -5.87
N GLN A 45 1.23 13.90 -4.78
CA GLN A 45 0.86 15.34 -4.77
C GLN A 45 -0.31 15.65 -5.71
N ARG A 46 -1.30 14.74 -5.78
CA ARG A 46 -2.51 14.85 -6.61
C ARG A 46 -3.76 14.65 -5.76
N ARG A 47 -4.81 15.47 -5.99
CA ARG A 47 -6.05 15.40 -5.18
C ARG A 47 -6.97 14.25 -5.58
N LYS A 48 -6.87 13.75 -6.81
CA LYS A 48 -7.84 12.79 -7.40
C LYS A 48 -7.15 11.73 -8.27
N LEU A 49 -5.92 11.35 -7.99
CA LEU A 49 -5.22 10.27 -8.71
C LEU A 49 -5.92 8.94 -8.40
N ALA A 50 -5.92 8.53 -7.14
CA ALA A 50 -6.67 7.38 -6.66
C ALA A 50 -8.04 7.83 -6.12
N ARG A 51 -9.10 7.12 -6.53
CA ARG A 51 -10.46 7.45 -6.08
C ARG A 51 -10.65 7.06 -4.62
N THR A 52 -10.99 8.03 -3.79
CA THR A 52 -11.42 7.78 -2.41
C THR A 52 -12.90 7.42 -2.42
N SER A 53 -13.27 6.17 -2.19
CA SER A 53 -14.66 5.78 -2.04
C SER A 53 -14.96 5.45 -0.58
N GLY A 54 -15.99 6.07 -0.01
CA GLY A 54 -16.52 5.70 1.31
C GLY A 54 -17.33 4.40 1.31
N THR A 55 -17.62 3.83 0.15
CA THR A 55 -18.43 2.62 0.02
C THR A 55 -17.53 1.39 -0.08
N PRO A 56 -17.58 0.47 0.89
CA PRO A 56 -16.83 -0.79 0.83
C PRO A 56 -17.23 -1.61 -0.42
N GLY A 57 -16.27 -2.25 -1.08
CA GLY A 57 -16.54 -3.19 -2.17
C GLY A 57 -16.51 -2.62 -3.59
N LYS A 58 -16.21 -1.34 -3.80
CA LYS A 58 -16.19 -0.76 -5.15
C LYS A 58 -14.88 -1.00 -5.92
N THR A 59 -13.75 -1.13 -5.25
CA THR A 59 -12.46 -1.32 -5.92
C THR A 59 -12.11 -2.80 -5.93
N ARG A 60 -12.49 -3.48 -6.99
CA ARG A 60 -12.14 -4.89 -7.25
C ARG A 60 -11.01 -4.99 -8.29
N LEU A 61 -10.41 -3.87 -8.66
CA LEU A 61 -9.40 -3.77 -9.69
C LEU A 61 -8.03 -3.45 -9.05
N VAL A 62 -7.00 -3.95 -9.68
CA VAL A 62 -5.64 -3.45 -9.50
C VAL A 62 -5.50 -2.21 -10.38
N HIS A 63 -4.93 -1.12 -9.85
CA HIS A 63 -4.70 0.10 -10.61
C HIS A 63 -3.21 0.43 -10.65
N TRP A 64 -2.71 0.84 -11.81
CA TRP A 64 -1.34 1.27 -12.03
C TRP A 64 -1.29 2.78 -12.24
N TYR A 65 -0.43 3.43 -11.47
CA TYR A 65 -0.19 4.87 -11.54
C TYR A 65 1.29 5.13 -11.84
N ALA A 66 1.58 5.67 -13.03
CA ALA A 66 2.92 6.17 -13.32
C ALA A 66 3.17 7.45 -12.52
N VAL A 67 4.29 7.51 -11.82
CA VAL A 67 4.71 8.67 -11.01
C VAL A 67 6.07 9.13 -11.50
N ARG A 68 6.13 10.36 -12.04
CA ARG A 68 7.34 11.02 -12.50
C ARG A 68 7.84 12.01 -11.45
N ARG A 69 9.08 11.92 -11.08
CA ARG A 69 9.75 12.78 -10.10
C ARG A 69 11.16 13.13 -10.56
N GLU A 70 11.82 14.09 -9.91
CA GLU A 70 13.17 14.51 -10.28
C GLU A 70 14.18 13.36 -10.17
N GLU A 71 13.99 12.44 -9.25
CA GLU A 71 14.84 11.29 -8.97
C GLU A 71 14.61 10.10 -9.93
N GLY A 72 13.59 10.17 -10.79
CA GLY A 72 13.24 9.11 -11.76
C GLY A 72 11.77 8.76 -11.75
N GLU A 73 11.40 7.76 -12.54
CA GLU A 73 10.03 7.29 -12.70
C GLU A 73 9.81 5.95 -12.01
N LEU A 74 8.63 5.75 -11.46
CA LEU A 74 8.18 4.50 -10.87
C LEU A 74 6.68 4.32 -11.05
N CYS A 75 6.19 3.13 -10.75
CA CYS A 75 4.77 2.83 -10.75
C CYS A 75 4.27 2.51 -9.35
N PHE A 76 3.24 3.22 -8.88
CA PHE A 76 2.45 2.78 -7.74
C PHE A 76 1.36 1.82 -8.22
N VAL A 77 1.24 0.69 -7.54
CA VAL A 77 0.22 -0.31 -7.84
C VAL A 77 -0.74 -0.43 -6.66
N ASP A 78 -1.96 0.08 -6.86
CA ASP A 78 -3.02 0.07 -5.86
C ASP A 78 -3.77 -1.26 -5.93
N LEU A 79 -3.45 -2.17 -5.02
CA LEU A 79 -4.12 -3.44 -4.92
C LEU A 79 -5.47 -3.30 -4.20
N PRO A 80 -6.49 -4.09 -4.56
CA PRO A 80 -7.80 -4.01 -3.92
C PRO A 80 -7.68 -4.24 -2.41
N GLY A 81 -8.37 -3.42 -1.60
CA GLY A 81 -8.35 -3.59 -0.15
C GLY A 81 -9.01 -4.90 0.29
N TYR A 82 -8.47 -5.56 1.33
CA TYR A 82 -9.01 -6.77 1.94
C TYR A 82 -9.87 -6.47 3.19
N GLY A 83 -10.36 -7.52 3.87
CA GLY A 83 -11.07 -7.38 5.15
C GLY A 83 -12.54 -6.95 5.02
N TRP A 84 -13.24 -7.39 3.98
CA TRP A 84 -14.66 -7.09 3.82
C TRP A 84 -15.52 -8.17 4.46
N ALA A 85 -16.12 -7.85 5.59
CA ALA A 85 -17.01 -8.75 6.32
C ALA A 85 -18.28 -9.19 5.54
N ARG A 86 -18.57 -8.53 4.40
CA ARG A 86 -19.79 -8.73 3.61
C ARG A 86 -19.59 -9.27 2.19
N VAL A 87 -18.43 -9.84 1.89
CA VAL A 87 -18.18 -10.48 0.57
C VAL A 87 -18.32 -11.98 0.66
N SER A 88 -18.79 -12.59 -0.43
CA SER A 88 -18.90 -14.04 -0.54
C SER A 88 -17.53 -14.72 -0.44
N ARG A 89 -17.50 -16.01 -0.06
CA ARG A 89 -16.26 -16.81 -0.06
C ARG A 89 -15.62 -16.87 -1.45
N SER A 90 -16.42 -16.93 -2.51
CA SER A 90 -15.95 -16.93 -3.90
C SER A 90 -15.31 -15.61 -4.31
N ASP A 91 -15.84 -14.48 -3.87
CA ASP A 91 -15.25 -13.17 -4.12
C ASP A 91 -13.91 -12.99 -3.40
N ARG A 92 -13.78 -13.51 -2.16
CA ARG A 92 -12.49 -13.50 -1.44
C ARG A 92 -11.43 -14.36 -2.16
N ALA A 93 -11.82 -15.55 -2.63
CA ALA A 93 -10.90 -16.42 -3.36
C ALA A 93 -10.40 -15.75 -4.64
N ARG A 94 -11.29 -15.16 -5.45
CA ARG A 94 -10.91 -14.41 -6.66
C ARG A 94 -9.99 -13.23 -6.37
N TRP A 95 -10.30 -12.49 -5.33
CA TRP A 95 -9.49 -11.36 -4.89
C TRP A 95 -8.09 -11.81 -4.47
N ARG A 96 -8.00 -12.87 -3.68
CA ARG A 96 -6.74 -13.47 -3.26
C ARG A 96 -5.92 -13.93 -4.47
N THR A 97 -6.52 -14.69 -5.39
CA THR A 97 -5.87 -15.13 -6.62
C THR A 97 -5.33 -13.96 -7.45
N LEU A 98 -6.08 -12.86 -7.58
CA LEU A 98 -5.65 -11.68 -8.32
C LEU A 98 -4.41 -11.03 -7.70
N ILE A 99 -4.38 -10.89 -6.37
CA ILE A 99 -3.24 -10.31 -5.64
C ILE A 99 -2.03 -11.23 -5.71
N GLU A 100 -2.21 -12.52 -5.46
CA GLU A 100 -1.14 -13.52 -5.54
C GLU A 100 -0.55 -13.55 -6.95
N SER A 101 -1.39 -13.57 -8.00
CA SER A 101 -0.91 -13.53 -9.39
C SER A 101 -0.10 -12.28 -9.71
N TYR A 102 -0.46 -11.12 -9.13
CA TYR A 102 0.32 -9.91 -9.31
C TYR A 102 1.64 -9.99 -8.56
N LEU A 103 1.63 -10.34 -7.29
CA LEU A 103 2.82 -10.33 -6.44
C LEU A 103 3.86 -11.40 -6.85
N GLU A 104 3.41 -12.57 -7.31
CA GLU A 104 4.30 -13.67 -7.73
C GLU A 104 4.87 -13.49 -9.14
N GLY A 105 4.08 -12.93 -10.05
CA GLY A 105 4.41 -12.90 -11.47
C GLY A 105 5.06 -11.60 -11.96
N ARG A 106 5.34 -10.64 -11.07
CA ARG A 106 5.71 -9.28 -11.47
C ARG A 106 7.20 -9.00 -11.35
N ALA A 107 7.94 -9.15 -12.44
CA ALA A 107 9.40 -8.93 -12.47
C ALA A 107 9.82 -7.48 -12.13
N THR A 108 8.95 -6.51 -12.35
CA THR A 108 9.17 -5.09 -12.03
C THR A 108 8.87 -4.73 -10.58
N LEU A 109 8.23 -5.62 -9.81
CA LEU A 109 7.91 -5.39 -8.39
C LEU A 109 9.20 -5.31 -7.56
N ARG A 110 9.36 -4.21 -6.80
CA ARG A 110 10.49 -3.95 -5.91
C ARG A 110 10.15 -4.14 -4.43
N GLY A 111 8.88 -4.12 -4.09
CA GLY A 111 8.41 -4.31 -2.72
C GLY A 111 6.99 -3.83 -2.51
N ALA A 112 6.53 -3.91 -1.28
CA ALA A 112 5.17 -3.58 -0.91
C ALA A 112 5.12 -2.58 0.25
N VAL A 113 4.16 -1.67 0.20
CA VAL A 113 3.75 -0.81 1.32
C VAL A 113 2.46 -1.37 1.89
N LEU A 114 2.52 -1.94 3.09
CA LEU A 114 1.36 -2.40 3.84
C LEU A 114 0.83 -1.27 4.71
N LEU A 115 -0.43 -0.93 4.56
CA LEU A 115 -1.08 0.12 5.34
C LEU A 115 -1.86 -0.47 6.51
N GLN A 116 -1.63 0.08 7.71
CA GLN A 116 -2.34 -0.27 8.94
C GLN A 116 -2.93 0.99 9.60
N ASP A 117 -4.22 0.99 9.93
CA ASP A 117 -4.85 2.09 10.67
C ASP A 117 -4.37 2.07 12.13
N VAL A 118 -3.77 3.17 12.60
CA VAL A 118 -3.21 3.29 13.95
C VAL A 118 -4.18 2.95 15.09
N ARG A 119 -5.48 3.03 14.84
CA ARG A 119 -6.56 2.78 15.81
C ARG A 119 -6.98 1.31 15.91
N ARG A 120 -6.45 0.45 15.05
CA ARG A 120 -6.84 -0.96 14.94
C ARG A 120 -5.66 -1.87 15.22
N ASP A 121 -5.93 -2.98 15.86
CA ASP A 121 -4.94 -4.04 15.95
C ASP A 121 -4.80 -4.74 14.61
N PRO A 122 -3.59 -5.21 14.26
CA PRO A 122 -3.42 -6.15 13.17
C PRO A 122 -4.30 -7.38 13.38
N SER A 123 -4.67 -8.03 12.30
CA SER A 123 -5.42 -9.27 12.34
C SER A 123 -4.61 -10.38 11.67
N GLU A 124 -5.06 -11.61 11.82
CA GLU A 124 -4.48 -12.77 11.16
C GLU A 124 -4.28 -12.56 9.64
N ASP A 125 -5.16 -11.78 8.98
CA ASP A 125 -5.01 -11.45 7.54
C ASP A 125 -3.73 -10.67 7.26
N GLU A 126 -3.34 -9.71 8.12
CA GLU A 126 -2.10 -8.94 8.00
C GLU A 126 -0.87 -9.81 8.29
N GLU A 127 -0.91 -10.63 9.34
CA GLU A 127 0.17 -11.54 9.73
C GLU A 127 0.46 -12.56 8.61
N LEU A 128 -0.58 -13.22 8.10
CA LEU A 128 -0.47 -14.17 7.00
C LEU A 128 0.06 -13.52 5.72
N LEU A 129 -0.36 -12.29 5.43
CA LEU A 129 0.11 -11.55 4.25
C LEU A 129 1.61 -11.22 4.37
N ILE A 130 2.08 -10.78 5.54
CA ILE A 130 3.49 -10.48 5.77
C ILE A 130 4.33 -11.75 5.66
N ALA A 131 3.92 -12.84 6.32
CA ALA A 131 4.60 -14.13 6.22
C ALA A 131 4.70 -14.61 4.77
N TRP A 132 3.61 -14.50 4.02
CA TRP A 132 3.55 -14.87 2.61
C TRP A 132 4.50 -14.03 1.72
N LEU A 133 4.58 -12.71 1.96
CA LEU A 133 5.51 -11.81 1.27
C LEU A 133 6.97 -12.14 1.61
N ALA A 134 7.26 -12.40 2.88
CA ALA A 134 8.59 -12.75 3.37
C ALA A 134 9.11 -14.05 2.74
N GLU A 135 8.27 -15.10 2.67
CA GLU A 135 8.61 -16.37 2.01
C GLU A 135 9.02 -16.19 0.53
N ARG A 136 8.55 -15.13 -0.12
CA ARG A 136 8.84 -14.82 -1.53
C ARG A 136 9.92 -13.76 -1.72
N GLY A 137 10.55 -13.34 -0.63
CA GLY A 137 11.60 -12.33 -0.65
C GLY A 137 11.09 -10.95 -1.09
N ILE A 138 9.79 -10.65 -0.94
CA ILE A 138 9.21 -9.35 -1.28
C ILE A 138 9.33 -8.45 -0.05
N PRO A 139 10.18 -7.40 -0.08
CA PRO A 139 10.37 -6.52 1.07
C PRO A 139 9.11 -5.71 1.36
N VAL A 140 8.84 -5.49 2.66
CA VAL A 140 7.64 -4.80 3.13
C VAL A 140 8.00 -3.55 3.93
N VAL A 141 7.36 -2.45 3.60
CA VAL A 141 7.32 -1.21 4.40
C VAL A 141 5.95 -1.10 5.06
N LEU A 142 5.92 -0.91 6.38
CA LEU A 142 4.69 -0.71 7.14
C LEU A 142 4.36 0.79 7.26
N ALA A 143 3.28 1.23 6.64
CA ALA A 143 2.75 2.59 6.79
C ALA A 143 1.60 2.62 7.80
N VAL A 144 1.87 3.05 9.03
CA VAL A 144 0.85 3.23 10.08
C VAL A 144 0.09 4.52 9.80
N THR A 145 -1.16 4.41 9.35
CA THR A 145 -1.96 5.51 8.81
C THR A 145 -2.86 6.18 9.85
N LYS A 146 -3.42 7.35 9.47
CA LYS A 146 -4.38 8.12 10.28
C LYS A 146 -3.84 8.55 11.64
N SER A 147 -2.56 8.80 11.72
CA SER A 147 -1.89 9.20 12.96
C SER A 147 -2.44 10.50 13.57
N ASP A 148 -3.11 11.34 12.77
CA ASP A 148 -3.82 12.55 13.21
C ASP A 148 -5.00 12.28 14.15
N LYS A 149 -5.47 11.05 14.24
CA LYS A 149 -6.59 10.63 15.12
C LYS A 149 -6.16 10.33 16.56
N LEU A 150 -4.87 10.35 16.86
CA LEU A 150 -4.31 10.11 18.18
C LEU A 150 -3.39 11.25 18.63
N SER A 151 -3.20 11.42 19.94
CA SER A 151 -2.19 12.31 20.51
C SER A 151 -0.78 11.84 20.17
N ARG A 152 0.22 12.72 20.34
CA ARG A 152 1.61 12.40 20.01
C ARG A 152 2.14 11.18 20.79
N VAL A 153 1.81 11.10 22.08
CA VAL A 153 2.24 9.99 22.96
C VAL A 153 1.56 8.68 22.51
N GLN A 154 0.26 8.70 22.33
CA GLN A 154 -0.50 7.52 21.87
C GLN A 154 -0.03 7.01 20.51
N ARG A 155 0.34 7.90 19.57
CA ARG A 155 0.86 7.48 18.25
C ARG A 155 2.12 6.65 18.36
N ALA A 156 3.09 7.09 19.16
CA ALA A 156 4.37 6.39 19.30
C ALA A 156 4.17 5.00 19.91
N GLN A 157 3.36 4.91 20.97
CA GLN A 157 3.05 3.66 21.62
C GLN A 157 2.32 2.71 20.66
N ARG A 158 1.24 3.17 20.01
CA ARG A 158 0.46 2.33 19.07
C ARG A 158 1.25 1.87 17.87
N ALA A 159 2.11 2.72 17.32
CA ALA A 159 2.96 2.33 16.21
C ALA A 159 3.93 1.21 16.62
N GLN A 160 4.50 1.29 17.82
CA GLN A 160 5.36 0.21 18.33
C GLN A 160 4.58 -1.09 18.55
N GLU A 161 3.41 -1.04 19.20
CA GLU A 161 2.55 -2.20 19.41
C GLU A 161 2.17 -2.90 18.11
N ILE A 162 1.84 -2.13 17.05
CA ILE A 162 1.50 -2.67 15.72
C ILE A 162 2.73 -3.31 15.07
N CYS A 163 3.90 -2.66 15.18
CA CYS A 163 5.15 -3.17 14.60
C CYS A 163 5.55 -4.50 15.26
N ASP A 164 5.48 -4.55 16.57
CA ASP A 164 5.81 -5.75 17.36
C ASP A 164 4.82 -6.91 17.06
N ALA A 165 3.52 -6.59 16.94
CA ALA A 165 2.50 -7.58 16.62
C ALA A 165 2.66 -8.19 15.22
N LEU A 166 3.28 -7.45 14.28
CA LEU A 166 3.53 -7.90 12.91
C LEU A 166 4.94 -8.46 12.69
N ASP A 167 5.74 -8.54 13.74
CA ASP A 167 7.15 -9.01 13.72
C ASP A 167 7.99 -8.32 12.62
N LEU A 168 7.78 -7.01 12.48
CA LEU A 168 8.50 -6.20 11.48
C LEU A 168 9.61 -5.37 12.14
N PRO A 169 10.77 -5.20 11.47
CA PRO A 169 11.82 -4.32 11.97
C PRO A 169 11.34 -2.86 11.99
N ARG A 170 11.70 -2.14 13.06
CA ARG A 170 11.23 -0.75 13.27
C ARG A 170 11.65 0.19 12.14
N GLU A 171 12.79 -0.03 11.54
CA GLU A 171 13.31 0.74 10.40
C GLU A 171 12.48 0.59 9.12
N SER A 172 11.66 -0.47 9.01
CA SER A 172 10.71 -0.66 7.90
C SER A 172 9.35 -0.01 8.16
N MET A 173 9.15 0.66 9.31
CA MET A 173 7.89 1.27 9.68
C MET A 173 7.94 2.80 9.63
N VAL A 174 6.84 3.40 9.17
CA VAL A 174 6.62 4.85 9.21
C VAL A 174 5.21 5.21 9.69
N VAL A 175 5.11 6.22 10.55
CA VAL A 175 3.83 6.76 11.03
C VAL A 175 3.37 7.88 10.11
N THR A 176 2.20 7.73 9.48
CA THR A 176 1.73 8.65 8.45
C THR A 176 0.37 9.28 8.75
N SER A 177 0.17 10.50 8.23
CA SER A 177 -1.15 11.12 8.06
C SER A 177 -1.24 11.77 6.69
N ALA A 178 -2.06 11.22 5.82
CA ALA A 178 -2.35 11.82 4.52
C ALA A 178 -3.02 13.20 4.65
N GLU A 179 -3.82 13.40 5.71
CA GLU A 179 -4.50 14.67 6.01
C GLU A 179 -3.51 15.77 6.40
N LYS A 180 -2.59 15.48 7.33
CA LYS A 180 -1.62 16.45 7.86
C LYS A 180 -0.29 16.47 7.11
N GLY A 181 -0.02 15.49 6.26
CA GLY A 181 1.25 15.33 5.57
C GLY A 181 2.38 14.77 6.43
N THR A 182 2.06 14.28 7.62
CA THR A 182 3.05 13.67 8.52
C THR A 182 3.61 12.39 7.91
N GLY A 183 4.93 12.16 8.02
CA GLY A 183 5.61 10.94 7.62
C GLY A 183 5.72 10.70 6.10
N ILE A 184 5.29 11.67 5.26
CA ILE A 184 5.30 11.49 3.79
C ILE A 184 6.71 11.45 3.23
N GLU A 185 7.61 12.32 3.69
CA GLU A 185 9.01 12.33 3.26
C GLU A 185 9.76 11.07 3.74
N GLU A 186 9.44 10.60 4.94
CA GLU A 186 10.01 9.38 5.48
C GLU A 186 9.52 8.14 4.70
N LEU A 187 8.21 8.09 4.37
CA LEU A 187 7.67 7.03 3.53
C LEU A 187 8.32 7.01 2.16
N TRP A 188 8.59 8.17 1.56
CA TRP A 188 9.31 8.24 0.29
C TRP A 188 10.74 7.70 0.41
N ARG A 189 11.47 7.99 1.49
CA ARG A 189 12.81 7.41 1.73
C ARG A 189 12.77 5.89 1.79
N LEU A 190 11.74 5.32 2.45
CA LEU A 190 11.54 3.87 2.50
C LEU A 190 11.17 3.29 1.13
N VAL A 191 10.34 3.98 0.35
CA VAL A 191 10.03 3.61 -1.04
C VAL A 191 11.30 3.64 -1.90
N ASP A 192 12.15 4.65 -1.76
CA ASP A 192 13.43 4.72 -2.48
C ASP A 192 14.36 3.57 -2.11
N ALA A 193 14.38 3.16 -0.84
CA ALA A 193 15.13 1.97 -0.42
C ALA A 193 14.63 0.68 -1.10
N LEU A 194 13.30 0.52 -1.26
CA LEU A 194 12.73 -0.60 -2.01
C LEU A 194 13.14 -0.58 -3.50
N LEU A 195 13.29 0.61 -4.09
CA LEU A 195 13.66 0.74 -5.51
C LEU A 195 15.14 0.46 -5.77
N ALA A 196 15.99 0.62 -4.75
CA ALA A 196 17.44 0.46 -4.85
C ALA A 196 17.91 -1.00 -4.67
N GLY A 197 17.10 -1.86 -4.04
CA GLY A 197 17.34 -3.30 -3.84
C GLY A 197 16.82 -4.10 -5.01
#